data_ff6484a13bd0b511a1a844835052aff1
#
_entry.id   ff6484a13bd0b511a1a844835052aff1
#
_cell.length_a   1.000
_cell.length_b   1.000
_cell.length_c   1.000
_cell.angle_alpha   90.00
_cell.angle_beta   90.00
_cell.angle_gamma   90.00
#
_symmetry.space_group_name_H-M   'P 1'
#
loop_
_entity.id
_entity.type
_entity.pdbx_description
1 polymer ?
#
loop_
_entity_poly.entity_id
_entity_poly.type
_entity_poly.pdbx_seq_one_letter_code
_entity_poly.pdbx_strand_id
1 'polypeptide(L)'
;MASSKNNTAKHVAIIMDGNGRWAIKNTLKISEGHKKGVSIVKDIVEESIRQKISSLTIYAFSYENWKRPKAEVTAIKKLVIDAINDQVPELKDQKVRLKFFGHTNKFGKKVVDKLRYAQNETHAKNSKLDLNVALGYGGKQDFVDIVKKISKNVVEKKIELKDIGENIIHDASSVPVKEIDLLIRTGGDKRISNFLLYQIAYSEIMFIDKYWPDFSKKDFLKCLEDFKKINRRFGKRNND
;
A
#
# COMPACT_ATOMS: atom_id res chain seq x y z
N MET A 1 -7.07 -20.13 31.55
CA MET A 1 -6.97 -18.73 31.06
C MET A 1 -6.16 -18.77 29.79
N ALA A 2 -6.81 -18.69 28.62
CA ALA A 2 -6.10 -18.69 27.35
C ALA A 2 -5.28 -17.40 27.24
N SER A 3 -3.97 -17.54 27.11
CA SER A 3 -3.03 -16.45 26.82
C SER A 3 -3.54 -15.70 25.58
N SER A 4 -4.01 -14.47 25.76
CA SER A 4 -4.28 -13.58 24.64
C SER A 4 -2.93 -13.31 23.95
N LYS A 5 -2.61 -14.06 22.90
CA LYS A 5 -1.51 -13.68 22.01
C LYS A 5 -1.81 -12.27 21.57
N ASN A 6 -0.98 -11.31 22.00
CA ASN A 6 -1.06 -9.91 21.57
C ASN A 6 -1.05 -9.87 20.03
N ASN A 7 -2.24 -9.75 19.45
CA ASN A 7 -2.45 -9.70 18.01
C ASN A 7 -1.99 -8.34 17.52
N THR A 8 -0.73 -8.23 17.10
CA THR A 8 -0.15 -6.96 16.63
C THR A 8 -0.03 -7.00 15.12
N ALA A 9 -0.66 -6.07 14.42
CA ALA A 9 -0.51 -5.94 12.98
C ALA A 9 0.96 -5.62 12.64
N LYS A 10 1.54 -6.43 11.78
CA LYS A 10 2.90 -6.23 11.25
C LYS A 10 2.87 -5.62 9.86
N HIS A 11 1.87 -5.98 9.06
CA HIS A 11 1.67 -5.49 7.72
C HIS A 11 0.32 -4.80 7.63
N VAL A 12 0.35 -3.47 7.47
CA VAL A 12 -0.86 -2.65 7.31
C VAL A 12 -0.94 -2.11 5.89
N ALA A 13 -2.12 -2.18 5.30
CA ALA A 13 -2.40 -1.57 4.00
C ALA A 13 -3.45 -0.47 4.13
N ILE A 14 -3.34 0.61 3.34
CA ILE A 14 -4.26 1.74 3.40
C ILE A 14 -4.73 2.14 2.00
N ILE A 15 -6.05 2.18 1.81
CA ILE A 15 -6.70 2.82 0.67
C ILE A 15 -7.03 4.25 1.08
N MET A 16 -6.25 5.20 0.57
CA MET A 16 -6.31 6.63 0.90
C MET A 16 -7.41 7.33 0.10
N ASP A 17 -8.68 7.02 0.42
CA ASP A 17 -9.83 7.56 -0.31
C ASP A 17 -10.38 8.84 0.31
N GLY A 18 -10.96 9.69 -0.54
CA GLY A 18 -11.67 10.91 -0.15
C GLY A 18 -10.93 12.22 -0.43
N ASN A 19 -9.70 12.21 -0.98
CA ASN A 19 -8.94 13.44 -1.26
C ASN A 19 -9.72 14.46 -2.11
N GLY A 20 -10.33 14.02 -3.22
CA GLY A 20 -11.10 14.89 -4.09
C GLY A 20 -12.39 15.40 -3.42
N ARG A 21 -13.12 14.52 -2.72
CA ARG A 21 -14.35 14.89 -1.99
C ARG A 21 -14.06 15.88 -0.87
N TRP A 22 -12.95 15.68 -0.16
CA TRP A 22 -12.47 16.62 0.85
C TRP A 22 -12.16 17.99 0.27
N ALA A 23 -11.45 18.05 -0.86
CA ALA A 23 -11.13 19.30 -1.52
C ALA A 23 -12.41 20.07 -1.93
N ILE A 24 -13.36 19.38 -2.58
CA ILE A 24 -14.65 19.99 -2.98
C ILE A 24 -15.39 20.52 -1.75
N LYS A 25 -15.49 19.74 -0.67
CA LYS A 25 -16.14 20.14 0.58
C LYS A 25 -15.54 21.41 1.19
N ASN A 26 -14.22 21.60 1.01
CA ASN A 26 -13.48 22.77 1.52
C ASN A 26 -13.31 23.88 0.47
N THR A 27 -13.99 23.82 -0.66
CA THR A 27 -13.93 24.83 -1.74
C THR A 27 -12.51 24.97 -2.30
N LEU A 28 -11.75 23.86 -2.34
CA LEU A 28 -10.36 23.79 -2.82
C LEU A 28 -10.28 23.04 -4.15
N LYS A 29 -9.15 23.19 -4.86
CA LYS A 29 -8.84 22.37 -6.04
C LYS A 29 -8.55 20.92 -5.62
N ILE A 30 -8.92 19.96 -6.46
CA ILE A 30 -8.67 18.51 -6.20
C ILE A 30 -7.19 18.24 -5.91
N SER A 31 -6.28 18.95 -6.59
CA SER A 31 -4.83 18.85 -6.37
C SER A 31 -4.40 19.21 -4.94
N GLU A 32 -5.11 20.12 -4.28
CA GLU A 32 -4.82 20.51 -2.89
C GLU A 32 -5.23 19.42 -1.91
N GLY A 33 -6.34 18.73 -2.18
CA GLY A 33 -6.72 17.54 -1.42
C GLY A 33 -5.67 16.42 -1.52
N HIS A 34 -5.15 16.17 -2.72
CA HIS A 34 -4.05 15.20 -2.89
C HIS A 34 -2.77 15.66 -2.19
N LYS A 35 -2.42 16.94 -2.26
CA LYS A 35 -1.24 17.50 -1.56
C LYS A 35 -1.39 17.36 -0.04
N LYS A 36 -2.56 17.67 0.51
CA LYS A 36 -2.87 17.44 1.93
C LYS A 36 -2.77 15.96 2.28
N GLY A 37 -3.27 15.07 1.41
CA GLY A 37 -3.16 13.62 1.60
C GLY A 37 -1.72 13.12 1.71
N VAL A 38 -0.77 13.73 0.97
CA VAL A 38 0.68 13.40 1.10
C VAL A 38 1.21 13.75 2.49
N SER A 39 0.80 14.86 3.09
CA SER A 39 1.23 15.22 4.45
C SER A 39 0.73 14.22 5.50
N ILE A 40 -0.48 13.64 5.31
CA ILE A 40 -1.00 12.62 6.20
C ILE A 40 -0.18 11.32 6.10
N VAL A 41 0.33 10.97 4.90
CA VAL A 41 1.22 9.80 4.77
C VAL A 41 2.43 9.90 5.72
N LYS A 42 3.07 11.08 5.80
CA LYS A 42 4.18 11.33 6.74
C LYS A 42 3.78 11.01 8.18
N ASP A 43 2.65 11.55 8.63
CA ASP A 43 2.14 11.31 9.98
C ASP A 43 1.91 9.83 10.29
N ILE A 44 1.37 9.10 9.32
CA ILE A 44 1.10 7.66 9.47
C ILE A 44 2.39 6.82 9.40
N VAL A 45 3.38 7.22 8.60
CA VAL A 45 4.71 6.59 8.57
C VAL A 45 5.39 6.72 9.94
N GLU A 46 5.44 7.92 10.51
CA GLU A 46 6.00 8.15 11.86
C GLU A 46 5.31 7.30 12.92
N GLU A 47 3.97 7.26 12.88
CA GLU A 47 3.21 6.45 13.82
C GLU A 47 3.43 4.95 13.61
N SER A 48 3.54 4.49 12.36
CA SER A 48 3.85 3.10 12.02
C SER A 48 5.20 2.66 12.61
N ILE A 49 6.22 3.51 12.52
CA ILE A 49 7.53 3.25 13.14
C ILE A 49 7.38 3.12 14.65
N ARG A 50 6.64 4.03 15.30
CA ARG A 50 6.41 4.03 16.76
C ARG A 50 5.70 2.76 17.22
N GLN A 51 4.73 2.28 16.45
CA GLN A 51 3.98 1.06 16.71
C GLN A 51 4.71 -0.22 16.29
N LYS A 52 5.96 -0.12 15.78
CA LYS A 52 6.77 -1.25 15.32
C LYS A 52 6.08 -2.09 14.23
N ILE A 53 5.36 -1.42 13.33
CA ILE A 53 4.83 -2.01 12.12
C ILE A 53 6.01 -2.27 11.18
N SER A 54 6.08 -3.48 10.64
CA SER A 54 7.19 -3.88 9.75
C SER A 54 7.01 -3.38 8.34
N SER A 55 5.74 -3.30 7.88
CA SER A 55 5.41 -2.91 6.51
C SER A 55 4.13 -2.10 6.45
N LEU A 56 4.19 -0.96 5.78
CA LEU A 56 3.03 -0.11 5.45
C LEU A 56 2.88 -0.06 3.93
N THR A 57 1.74 -0.48 3.42
CA THR A 57 1.43 -0.43 1.99
C THR A 57 0.34 0.60 1.72
N ILE A 58 0.60 1.58 0.86
CA ILE A 58 -0.36 2.64 0.53
C ILE A 58 -0.79 2.60 -0.93
N TYR A 59 -2.09 2.82 -1.19
CA TYR A 59 -2.66 2.88 -2.53
C TYR A 59 -2.66 4.30 -3.05
N ALA A 60 -1.55 4.71 -3.68
CA ALA A 60 -1.37 6.08 -4.14
C ALA A 60 -2.01 6.36 -5.52
N PHE A 61 -1.99 5.36 -6.43
CA PHE A 61 -2.61 5.49 -7.76
C PHE A 61 -3.05 4.13 -8.28
N SER A 62 -4.36 3.94 -8.50
CA SER A 62 -4.89 2.70 -9.06
C SER A 62 -4.67 2.60 -10.58
N TYR A 63 -4.74 1.37 -11.11
CA TYR A 63 -4.70 1.15 -12.56
C TYR A 63 -5.87 1.86 -13.27
N GLU A 64 -7.04 1.89 -12.66
CA GLU A 64 -8.23 2.55 -13.18
C GLU A 64 -8.11 4.07 -13.24
N ASN A 65 -7.24 4.69 -12.42
CA ASN A 65 -7.03 6.13 -12.39
C ASN A 65 -6.41 6.67 -13.69
N TRP A 66 -5.84 5.82 -14.54
CA TRP A 66 -5.40 6.22 -15.89
C TRP A 66 -6.55 6.73 -16.77
N LYS A 67 -7.81 6.40 -16.43
CA LYS A 67 -9.01 6.88 -17.14
C LYS A 67 -9.44 8.29 -16.71
N ARG A 68 -8.81 8.87 -15.69
CA ARG A 68 -9.09 10.23 -15.22
C ARG A 68 -8.66 11.29 -16.26
N PRO A 69 -9.18 12.52 -16.18
CA PRO A 69 -8.75 13.62 -17.05
C PRO A 69 -7.24 13.77 -17.07
N LYS A 70 -6.66 14.02 -18.25
CA LYS A 70 -5.20 14.14 -18.44
C LYS A 70 -4.56 15.17 -17.50
N ALA A 71 -5.25 16.29 -17.23
CA ALA A 71 -4.78 17.32 -16.31
C ALA A 71 -4.60 16.78 -14.88
N GLU A 72 -5.54 15.96 -14.38
CA GLU A 72 -5.45 15.35 -13.05
C GLU A 72 -4.30 14.36 -12.99
N VAL A 73 -4.16 13.48 -14.00
CA VAL A 73 -3.04 12.52 -14.08
C VAL A 73 -1.70 13.25 -14.10
N THR A 74 -1.59 14.36 -14.84
CA THR A 74 -0.36 15.17 -14.90
C THR A 74 -0.06 15.82 -13.54
N ALA A 75 -1.07 16.34 -12.85
CA ALA A 75 -0.91 16.89 -11.51
C ALA A 75 -0.43 15.84 -10.50
N ILE A 76 -0.97 14.61 -10.57
CA ILE A 76 -0.52 13.50 -9.70
C ILE A 76 0.92 13.10 -10.02
N LYS A 77 1.33 13.04 -11.29
CA LYS A 77 2.73 12.78 -11.66
C LYS A 77 3.70 13.79 -11.06
N LYS A 78 3.33 15.07 -11.11
CA LYS A 78 4.10 16.15 -10.48
C LYS A 78 4.16 15.96 -8.96
N LEU A 79 3.02 15.70 -8.33
CA LEU A 79 2.92 15.48 -6.89
C LEU A 79 3.81 14.32 -6.41
N VAL A 80 3.90 13.22 -7.18
CA VAL A 80 4.80 12.10 -6.86
C VAL A 80 6.26 12.54 -6.86
N ILE A 81 6.67 13.35 -7.85
CA ILE A 81 8.04 13.89 -7.92
C ILE A 81 8.32 14.81 -6.74
N ASP A 82 7.40 15.73 -6.46
CA ASP A 82 7.52 16.71 -5.37
C ASP A 82 7.60 15.98 -4.02
N ALA A 83 6.73 15.01 -3.77
CA ALA A 83 6.74 14.20 -2.54
C ALA A 83 8.06 13.43 -2.36
N ILE A 84 8.64 12.89 -3.43
CA ILE A 84 9.94 12.22 -3.38
C ILE A 84 11.05 13.21 -2.98
N ASN A 85 11.09 14.38 -3.61
CA ASN A 85 12.10 15.38 -3.31
C ASN A 85 12.02 15.85 -1.85
N ASP A 86 10.81 16.02 -1.35
CA ASP A 86 10.57 16.58 -0.02
C ASP A 86 10.77 15.54 1.10
N GLN A 87 10.39 14.27 0.86
CA GLN A 87 10.31 13.28 1.94
C GLN A 87 11.49 12.29 1.99
N VAL A 88 12.18 12.05 0.87
CA VAL A 88 13.28 11.05 0.83
C VAL A 88 14.37 11.31 1.88
N PRO A 89 14.86 12.55 2.10
CA PRO A 89 15.87 12.80 3.14
C PRO A 89 15.41 12.33 4.53
N GLU A 90 14.20 12.69 4.92
CA GLU A 90 13.63 12.32 6.23
C GLU A 90 13.37 10.82 6.34
N LEU A 91 12.83 10.19 5.31
CA LEU A 91 12.61 8.74 5.28
C LEU A 91 13.91 7.96 5.44
N LYS A 92 15.00 8.45 4.81
CA LYS A 92 16.35 7.88 4.96
C LYS A 92 16.84 7.97 6.40
N ASP A 93 16.73 9.14 7.03
CA ASP A 93 17.15 9.37 8.42
C ASP A 93 16.33 8.51 9.40
N GLN A 94 15.05 8.32 9.15
CA GLN A 94 14.16 7.47 9.93
C GLN A 94 14.37 5.96 9.67
N LYS A 95 15.25 5.57 8.73
CA LYS A 95 15.46 4.19 8.26
C LYS A 95 14.20 3.55 7.70
N VAL A 96 13.42 4.31 6.95
CA VAL A 96 12.28 3.80 6.19
C VAL A 96 12.77 3.39 4.80
N ARG A 97 12.53 2.17 4.40
CA ARG A 97 12.86 1.67 3.07
C ARG A 97 11.66 1.82 2.14
N LEU A 98 11.81 2.64 1.09
CA LEU A 98 10.81 2.84 0.06
C LEU A 98 10.85 1.72 -0.99
N LYS A 99 9.66 1.24 -1.35
CA LYS A 99 9.46 0.36 -2.50
C LYS A 99 8.26 0.86 -3.31
N PHE A 100 8.37 0.85 -4.63
CA PHE A 100 7.27 1.18 -5.54
C PHE A 100 6.92 -0.05 -6.37
N PHE A 101 5.62 -0.32 -6.55
CA PHE A 101 5.14 -1.45 -7.33
C PHE A 101 3.91 -1.09 -8.16
N GLY A 102 3.56 -1.95 -9.13
CA GLY A 102 2.53 -1.73 -10.13
C GLY A 102 3.11 -1.27 -11.48
N HIS A 103 2.27 -0.74 -12.36
CA HIS A 103 2.67 -0.33 -13.71
C HIS A 103 3.34 1.06 -13.73
N THR A 104 4.44 1.21 -12.98
CA THR A 104 5.15 2.48 -12.80
C THR A 104 5.74 3.04 -14.11
N ASN A 105 6.04 2.19 -15.09
CA ASN A 105 6.54 2.58 -16.41
C ASN A 105 5.59 3.53 -17.16
N LYS A 106 4.28 3.42 -16.95
CA LYS A 106 3.27 4.31 -17.54
C LYS A 106 3.36 5.76 -17.07
N PHE A 107 4.04 6.03 -15.96
CA PHE A 107 4.26 7.40 -15.48
C PHE A 107 5.27 8.18 -16.32
N GLY A 108 6.06 7.50 -17.17
CA GLY A 108 7.09 8.07 -18.01
C GLY A 108 8.46 8.14 -17.34
N LYS A 109 9.51 8.29 -18.18
CA LYS A 109 10.92 8.17 -17.76
C LYS A 109 11.26 9.05 -16.55
N LYS A 110 10.88 10.33 -16.57
CA LYS A 110 11.19 11.29 -15.50
C LYS A 110 10.69 10.81 -14.11
N VAL A 111 9.48 10.27 -14.04
CA VAL A 111 8.94 9.73 -12.78
C VAL A 111 9.68 8.45 -12.41
N VAL A 112 9.84 7.50 -13.35
CA VAL A 112 10.52 6.22 -13.10
C VAL A 112 11.94 6.44 -12.57
N ASP A 113 12.69 7.39 -13.14
CA ASP A 113 14.06 7.71 -12.67
C ASP A 113 14.03 8.25 -11.23
N LYS A 114 13.03 9.08 -10.88
CA LYS A 114 12.83 9.55 -9.50
C LYS A 114 12.43 8.44 -8.52
N LEU A 115 11.58 7.49 -8.95
CA LEU A 115 11.24 6.32 -8.12
C LEU A 115 12.49 5.48 -7.81
N ARG A 116 13.32 5.22 -8.82
CA ARG A 116 14.59 4.48 -8.64
C ARG A 116 15.56 5.22 -7.71
N TYR A 117 15.70 6.53 -7.88
CA TYR A 117 16.49 7.37 -6.99
C TYR A 117 16.01 7.21 -5.55
N ALA A 118 14.70 7.35 -5.29
CA ALA A 118 14.13 7.25 -3.95
C ALA A 118 14.37 5.86 -3.32
N GLN A 119 14.20 4.77 -4.08
CA GLN A 119 14.47 3.42 -3.60
C GLN A 119 15.94 3.21 -3.24
N ASN A 120 16.87 3.74 -4.05
CA ASN A 120 18.31 3.62 -3.81
C ASN A 120 18.72 4.42 -2.56
N GLU A 121 18.25 5.67 -2.43
CA GLU A 121 18.58 6.53 -1.29
C GLU A 121 18.05 5.99 0.05
N THR A 122 16.91 5.32 0.02
CA THR A 122 16.27 4.76 1.22
C THR A 122 16.60 3.27 1.44
N HIS A 123 17.49 2.69 0.60
CA HIS A 123 17.89 1.30 0.76
C HIS A 123 18.67 1.10 2.07
N ALA A 124 18.12 0.32 2.99
CA ALA A 124 18.76 -0.03 4.24
C ALA A 124 18.57 -1.52 4.55
N LYS A 125 19.65 -2.19 4.98
CA LYS A 125 19.58 -3.62 5.40
C LYS A 125 18.68 -3.78 6.63
N ASN A 126 18.75 -2.83 7.58
CA ASN A 126 18.01 -2.83 8.83
C ASN A 126 16.97 -1.70 8.82
N SER A 127 16.00 -1.75 7.91
CA SER A 127 14.89 -0.80 7.88
C SER A 127 14.01 -0.97 9.11
N LYS A 128 13.54 0.15 9.68
CA LYS A 128 12.52 0.15 10.76
C LYS A 128 11.12 -0.06 10.21
N LEU A 129 10.90 0.34 8.96
CA LEU A 129 9.63 0.22 8.24
C LEU A 129 9.89 0.06 6.73
N ASP A 130 9.20 -0.86 6.09
CA ASP A 130 9.08 -0.90 4.64
C ASP A 130 7.83 -0.13 4.22
N LEU A 131 8.01 1.00 3.53
CA LEU A 131 6.92 1.77 2.94
C LEU A 131 6.74 1.35 1.47
N ASN A 132 5.67 0.62 1.19
CA ASN A 132 5.35 0.14 -0.15
C ASN A 132 4.28 1.03 -0.77
N VAL A 133 4.58 1.63 -1.90
CA VAL A 133 3.70 2.58 -2.59
C VAL A 133 3.20 1.98 -3.89
N ALA A 134 1.91 1.70 -3.95
CA ALA A 134 1.24 1.18 -5.14
C ALA A 134 0.96 2.32 -6.14
N LEU A 135 1.60 2.25 -7.32
CA LEU A 135 1.50 3.24 -8.39
C LEU A 135 1.09 2.59 -9.71
N GLY A 136 -0.09 2.93 -10.22
CA GLY A 136 -0.66 2.29 -11.39
C GLY A 136 -0.98 0.81 -11.16
N TYR A 137 -1.27 0.45 -9.91
CA TYR A 137 -1.51 -0.92 -9.49
C TYR A 137 -3.01 -1.29 -9.60
N GLY A 138 -3.25 -2.55 -9.88
CA GLY A 138 -4.56 -3.19 -9.78
C GLY A 138 -4.38 -4.69 -9.62
N GLY A 139 -5.08 -5.32 -8.67
CA GLY A 139 -4.92 -6.74 -8.36
C GLY A 139 -5.24 -7.66 -9.53
N LYS A 140 -6.26 -7.34 -10.34
CA LYS A 140 -6.57 -8.09 -11.56
C LYS A 140 -5.44 -8.02 -12.59
N GLN A 141 -4.81 -6.84 -12.75
CA GLN A 141 -3.68 -6.65 -13.65
C GLN A 141 -2.44 -7.38 -13.16
N ASP A 142 -2.16 -7.31 -11.84
CA ASP A 142 -1.06 -8.04 -11.21
C ASP A 142 -1.25 -9.55 -11.41
N PHE A 143 -2.47 -10.07 -11.25
CA PHE A 143 -2.78 -11.47 -11.49
C PHE A 143 -2.51 -11.89 -12.94
N VAL A 144 -2.90 -11.08 -13.91
CA VAL A 144 -2.58 -11.33 -15.34
C VAL A 144 -1.07 -11.37 -15.58
N ASP A 145 -0.31 -10.47 -14.94
CA ASP A 145 1.14 -10.42 -15.08
C ASP A 145 1.83 -11.61 -14.37
N ILE A 146 1.31 -12.06 -13.23
CA ILE A 146 1.73 -13.29 -12.55
C ILE A 146 1.57 -14.50 -13.50
N VAL A 147 0.38 -14.69 -14.09
CA VAL A 147 0.11 -15.81 -15.00
C VAL A 147 1.07 -15.77 -16.18
N LYS A 148 1.27 -14.61 -16.81
CA LYS A 148 2.20 -14.47 -17.93
C LYS A 148 3.64 -14.82 -17.55
N LYS A 149 4.10 -14.34 -16.39
CA LYS A 149 5.46 -14.58 -15.89
C LYS A 149 5.69 -16.07 -15.58
N ILE A 150 4.74 -16.70 -14.90
CA ILE A 150 4.80 -18.13 -14.56
C ILE A 150 4.76 -18.96 -15.85
N SER A 151 3.81 -18.71 -16.77
CA SER A 151 3.72 -19.44 -18.05
C SER A 151 5.01 -19.32 -18.86
N LYS A 152 5.60 -18.14 -18.93
CA LYS A 152 6.90 -17.93 -19.57
C LYS A 152 7.99 -18.79 -18.94
N ASN A 153 8.09 -18.81 -17.62
CA ASN A 153 9.09 -19.59 -16.90
C ASN A 153 8.92 -21.11 -17.12
N VAL A 154 7.68 -21.60 -17.24
CA VAL A 154 7.39 -23.00 -17.58
C VAL A 154 7.85 -23.33 -19.01
N VAL A 155 7.49 -22.49 -19.98
CA VAL A 155 7.91 -22.67 -21.39
C VAL A 155 9.43 -22.63 -21.52
N GLU A 156 10.10 -21.76 -20.78
CA GLU A 156 11.58 -21.65 -20.72
C GLU A 156 12.24 -22.74 -19.84
N LYS A 157 11.47 -23.72 -19.34
CA LYS A 157 11.94 -24.82 -18.46
C LYS A 157 12.69 -24.35 -17.20
N LYS A 158 12.37 -23.14 -16.70
CA LYS A 158 12.95 -22.61 -15.44
C LYS A 158 12.23 -23.14 -14.20
N ILE A 159 10.97 -23.53 -14.35
CA ILE A 159 10.13 -24.17 -13.33
C ILE A 159 9.30 -25.27 -13.99
N GLU A 160 8.90 -26.29 -13.24
CA GLU A 160 7.95 -27.32 -13.67
C GLU A 160 6.54 -26.99 -13.22
N LEU A 161 5.52 -27.49 -13.90
CA LEU A 161 4.10 -27.28 -13.53
C LEU A 161 3.81 -27.74 -12.11
N LYS A 162 4.42 -28.86 -11.68
CA LYS A 162 4.22 -29.41 -10.32
C LYS A 162 4.75 -28.51 -9.20
N ASP A 163 5.70 -27.59 -9.50
CA ASP A 163 6.32 -26.69 -8.54
C ASP A 163 5.50 -25.41 -8.31
N ILE A 164 4.45 -25.18 -9.13
CA ILE A 164 3.62 -23.99 -9.02
C ILE A 164 2.81 -24.05 -7.73
N GLY A 165 3.20 -23.26 -6.75
CA GLY A 165 2.55 -23.09 -5.46
C GLY A 165 2.52 -21.62 -5.04
N GLU A 166 2.02 -21.34 -3.85
CA GLU A 166 1.83 -19.97 -3.32
C GLU A 166 3.11 -19.13 -3.35
N ASN A 167 4.28 -19.75 -3.06
CA ASN A 167 5.55 -19.04 -3.09
C ASN A 167 5.92 -18.55 -4.51
N ILE A 168 5.71 -19.39 -5.54
CA ILE A 168 5.98 -19.00 -6.93
C ILE A 168 5.02 -17.90 -7.38
N ILE A 169 3.73 -17.98 -6.97
CA ILE A 169 2.75 -16.93 -7.23
C ILE A 169 3.19 -15.62 -6.58
N HIS A 170 3.60 -15.68 -5.31
CA HIS A 170 4.11 -14.50 -4.62
C HIS A 170 5.33 -13.89 -5.30
N ASP A 171 6.33 -14.69 -5.66
CA ASP A 171 7.58 -14.23 -6.30
C ASP A 171 7.35 -13.71 -7.73
N ALA A 172 6.25 -14.11 -8.35
CA ALA A 172 5.82 -13.58 -9.63
C ALA A 172 5.07 -12.25 -9.51
N SER A 173 4.41 -11.98 -8.37
CA SER A 173 3.68 -10.75 -8.09
C SER A 173 4.59 -9.52 -8.05
N SER A 174 4.04 -8.34 -8.39
CA SER A 174 4.71 -7.05 -8.19
C SER A 174 4.68 -6.59 -6.74
N VAL A 175 3.80 -7.16 -5.90
CA VAL A 175 3.59 -6.75 -4.51
C VAL A 175 4.72 -7.26 -3.62
N PRO A 176 5.42 -6.37 -2.88
CA PRO A 176 6.61 -6.75 -2.12
C PRO A 176 6.33 -7.43 -0.77
N VAL A 177 5.06 -7.73 -0.46
CA VAL A 177 4.64 -8.40 0.79
C VAL A 177 3.74 -9.59 0.48
N LYS A 178 3.86 -10.67 1.27
CA LYS A 178 3.07 -11.89 1.07
C LYS A 178 1.63 -11.75 1.56
N GLU A 179 1.47 -11.17 2.75
CA GLU A 179 0.19 -11.06 3.44
C GLU A 179 0.03 -9.68 4.06
N ILE A 180 -1.21 -9.25 4.21
CA ILE A 180 -1.61 -8.05 4.92
C ILE A 180 -2.42 -8.46 6.15
N ASP A 181 -2.08 -7.93 7.32
CA ASP A 181 -2.83 -8.19 8.55
C ASP A 181 -4.09 -7.33 8.62
N LEU A 182 -3.93 -6.04 8.32
CA LEU A 182 -5.00 -5.04 8.43
C LEU A 182 -5.05 -4.17 7.17
N LEU A 183 -6.21 -4.13 6.53
CA LEU A 183 -6.53 -3.18 5.48
C LEU A 183 -7.45 -2.09 6.04
N ILE A 184 -7.04 -0.84 5.92
CA ILE A 184 -7.82 0.33 6.29
C ILE A 184 -8.25 1.05 5.01
N ARG A 185 -9.53 1.40 4.88
CA ARG A 185 -10.02 2.28 3.83
C ARG A 185 -10.72 3.48 4.43
N THR A 186 -10.26 4.69 4.06
CA THR A 186 -10.92 5.95 4.39
C THR A 186 -11.97 6.35 3.34
N GLY A 187 -12.78 7.36 3.61
CA GLY A 187 -13.73 7.94 2.67
C GLY A 187 -15.12 7.36 2.67
N GLY A 188 -15.45 6.42 3.59
CA GLY A 188 -16.80 5.89 3.79
C GLY A 188 -17.25 4.79 2.83
N ASP A 189 -16.53 4.56 1.73
CA ASP A 189 -16.87 3.50 0.77
C ASP A 189 -16.44 2.12 1.28
N LYS A 190 -17.32 1.12 1.22
CA LYS A 190 -17.10 -0.25 1.71
C LYS A 190 -16.77 -1.22 0.56
N ARG A 191 -15.62 -1.05 -0.06
CA ARG A 191 -15.08 -1.91 -1.13
C ARG A 191 -13.55 -1.83 -1.16
N ILE A 192 -12.88 -2.82 -1.75
CA ILE A 192 -11.40 -2.89 -1.84
C ILE A 192 -10.84 -2.29 -3.13
N SER A 193 -11.68 -1.95 -4.08
CA SER A 193 -11.33 -1.26 -5.34
C SER A 193 -10.14 -1.86 -6.08
N ASN A 194 -10.14 -3.18 -6.25
CA ASN A 194 -9.08 -3.91 -6.98
C ASN A 194 -7.68 -3.80 -6.32
N PHE A 195 -7.63 -3.57 -5.00
CA PHE A 195 -6.37 -3.45 -4.25
C PHE A 195 -5.99 -4.79 -3.62
N LEU A 196 -4.75 -5.24 -3.80
CA LEU A 196 -4.08 -6.37 -3.13
C LEU A 196 -4.91 -7.66 -3.03
N LEU A 197 -5.63 -8.06 -4.11
CA LEU A 197 -6.63 -9.15 -4.09
C LEU A 197 -6.12 -10.46 -3.45
N TYR A 198 -4.87 -10.83 -3.71
CA TYR A 198 -4.26 -12.06 -3.21
C TYR A 198 -3.77 -11.88 -1.76
N GLN A 199 -3.14 -10.76 -1.45
CA GLN A 199 -2.45 -10.53 -0.18
C GLN A 199 -3.43 -10.24 0.98
N ILE A 200 -4.68 -9.84 0.69
CA ILE A 200 -5.70 -9.53 1.71
C ILE A 200 -6.65 -10.69 2.00
N ALA A 201 -6.37 -11.90 1.50
CA ALA A 201 -7.27 -13.05 1.63
C ALA A 201 -7.71 -13.33 3.07
N TYR A 202 -6.85 -13.08 4.05
CA TYR A 202 -7.13 -13.23 5.48
C TYR A 202 -6.97 -11.93 6.28
N SER A 203 -6.95 -10.77 5.61
CA SER A 203 -6.85 -9.48 6.29
C SER A 203 -8.12 -9.13 7.05
N GLU A 204 -7.94 -8.51 8.20
CA GLU A 204 -9.04 -7.74 8.80
C GLU A 204 -9.22 -6.44 7.99
N ILE A 205 -10.47 -6.03 7.76
CA ILE A 205 -10.77 -4.85 6.94
C ILE A 205 -11.55 -3.84 7.78
N MET A 206 -11.04 -2.61 7.84
CA MET A 206 -11.69 -1.51 8.54
C MET A 206 -12.05 -0.40 7.56
N PHE A 207 -13.33 -0.04 7.52
CA PHE A 207 -13.84 1.07 6.73
C PHE A 207 -14.08 2.27 7.63
N ILE A 208 -13.48 3.42 7.28
CA ILE A 208 -13.49 4.66 8.06
C ILE A 208 -14.25 5.72 7.27
N ASP A 209 -15.24 6.33 7.88
CA ASP A 209 -16.10 7.33 7.22
C ASP A 209 -15.39 8.68 6.96
N LYS A 210 -14.28 8.97 7.68
CA LYS A 210 -13.46 10.16 7.45
C LYS A 210 -12.77 10.12 6.09
N TYR A 211 -12.66 11.26 5.42
CA TYR A 211 -11.80 11.42 4.26
C TYR A 211 -10.33 11.33 4.63
N TRP A 212 -9.49 10.84 3.71
CA TRP A 212 -8.06 10.69 3.96
C TRP A 212 -7.37 11.95 4.51
N PRO A 213 -7.59 13.18 3.99
CA PRO A 213 -6.99 14.39 4.54
C PRO A 213 -7.35 14.71 6.00
N ASP A 214 -8.45 14.15 6.51
CA ASP A 214 -8.91 14.31 7.90
C ASP A 214 -8.53 13.11 8.79
N PHE A 215 -7.90 12.09 8.23
CA PHE A 215 -7.45 10.90 8.96
C PHE A 215 -6.21 11.22 9.78
N SER A 216 -6.24 10.98 11.07
CA SER A 216 -5.20 11.37 12.01
C SER A 216 -4.41 10.18 12.57
N LYS A 217 -3.24 10.46 13.20
CA LYS A 217 -2.51 9.47 14.01
C LYS A 217 -3.41 8.79 15.05
N LYS A 218 -4.33 9.55 15.68
CA LYS A 218 -5.29 9.01 16.66
C LYS A 218 -6.26 8.01 16.03
N ASP A 219 -6.76 8.30 14.83
CA ASP A 219 -7.63 7.37 14.10
C ASP A 219 -6.90 6.09 13.72
N PHE A 220 -5.64 6.22 13.28
CA PHE A 220 -4.78 5.08 12.96
C PHE A 220 -4.51 4.22 14.19
N LEU A 221 -4.16 4.82 15.32
CA LEU A 221 -3.98 4.12 16.60
C LEU A 221 -5.24 3.37 17.00
N LYS A 222 -6.41 3.99 16.86
CA LYS A 222 -7.68 3.33 17.15
C LYS A 222 -7.89 2.08 16.29
N CYS A 223 -7.57 2.14 14.99
CA CYS A 223 -7.63 0.97 14.12
C CYS A 223 -6.70 -0.15 14.63
N LEU A 224 -5.49 0.18 15.05
CA LEU A 224 -4.55 -0.81 15.58
C LEU A 224 -5.01 -1.40 16.91
N GLU A 225 -5.61 -0.60 17.79
CA GLU A 225 -6.19 -1.05 19.07
C GLU A 225 -7.39 -1.97 18.85
N ASP A 226 -8.25 -1.63 17.89
CA ASP A 226 -9.40 -2.47 17.54
C ASP A 226 -8.94 -3.78 16.89
N PHE A 227 -7.90 -3.75 16.05
CA PHE A 227 -7.28 -4.96 15.51
C PHE A 227 -6.75 -5.89 16.61
N LYS A 228 -6.11 -5.37 17.66
CA LYS A 228 -5.60 -6.17 18.79
C LYS A 228 -6.68 -6.98 19.50
N LYS A 229 -7.93 -6.54 19.45
CA LYS A 229 -9.08 -7.20 20.10
C LYS A 229 -9.66 -8.35 19.25
N ILE A 230 -9.30 -8.42 17.95
CA ILE A 230 -9.85 -9.43 17.04
C ILE A 230 -9.16 -10.77 17.26
N ASN A 231 -9.96 -11.83 17.41
CA ASN A 231 -9.45 -13.19 17.45
C ASN A 231 -9.39 -13.77 16.03
N ARG A 232 -8.20 -13.78 15.41
CA ARG A 232 -7.95 -14.31 14.06
C ARG A 232 -7.83 -15.83 14.08
N ARG A 233 -8.73 -16.53 13.40
CA ARG A 233 -8.84 -17.99 13.48
C ARG A 233 -8.16 -18.74 12.34
N PHE A 234 -7.89 -18.11 11.20
CA PHE A 234 -7.27 -18.73 10.01
C PHE A 234 -7.87 -20.10 9.65
N GLY A 235 -9.20 -20.22 9.70
CA GLY A 235 -9.92 -21.46 9.42
C GLY A 235 -9.97 -22.50 10.55
N LYS A 236 -9.31 -22.27 11.70
CA LYS A 236 -9.34 -23.20 12.86
C LYS A 236 -10.56 -22.97 13.74
N ARG A 237 -11.05 -24.04 14.38
CA ARG A 237 -12.07 -23.96 15.45
C ARG A 237 -11.42 -23.66 16.80
N ASN A 238 -12.14 -23.02 17.72
CA ASN A 238 -11.62 -22.65 19.07
C ASN A 238 -11.40 -23.83 20.03
N ASN A 239 -11.54 -25.04 19.60
CA ASN A 239 -11.47 -26.25 20.46
C ASN A 239 -10.31 -27.19 20.12
N ASP A 240 -9.30 -26.68 19.37
CA ASP A 240 -8.09 -27.45 19.07
C ASP A 240 -6.85 -26.78 19.69
#